data_accd9a19958cac6c4e380430b3a08b31
#
_entry.id   accd9a19958cac6c4e380430b3a08b31
#
_cell.length_a   1.000
_cell.length_b   1.000
_cell.length_c   1.000
_cell.angle_alpha   90.00
_cell.angle_beta   90.00
_cell.angle_gamma   90.00
#
_symmetry.space_group_name_H-M   'P 1'
#
loop_
_entity.id
_entity.type
_entity.pdbx_description
1 polymer ?
#
loop_
_entity_poly.entity_id
_entity_poly.type
_entity_poly.pdbx_seq_one_letter_code
_entity_poly.pdbx_strand_id
1 'polypeptide(L)'
;MTFRAYIVEDSPTIRDNLIETLEELALVDAVGTAETEHEGKKWLCQNDNYWDLAIVDLFLKEGSGLNILEACRMRKPTQKMVVLSNHATQDVRWRCAQLGADAVFDKSTEIEKLVDYCVNERSKTEH
;
A
#
# COMPACT_ATOMS: atom_id res chain seq x y z
N MET A 1 16.16 -7.33 -9.61
CA MET A 1 14.70 -7.48 -9.54
C MET A 1 14.06 -6.19 -9.05
N THR A 2 12.94 -5.80 -9.65
CA THR A 2 12.21 -4.63 -9.21
C THR A 2 11.26 -4.98 -8.07
N PHE A 3 11.06 -4.04 -7.16
CA PHE A 3 10.05 -4.14 -6.12
C PHE A 3 8.83 -3.36 -6.59
N ARG A 4 7.78 -4.08 -6.92
CA ARG A 4 6.61 -3.54 -7.63
C ARG A 4 5.52 -3.15 -6.64
N ALA A 5 5.11 -1.88 -6.69
CA ALA A 5 4.09 -1.34 -5.81
C ALA A 5 2.84 -0.92 -6.57
N TYR A 6 1.69 -1.23 -6.01
CA TYR A 6 0.40 -0.76 -6.48
C TYR A 6 -0.17 0.18 -5.44
N ILE A 7 -0.69 1.32 -5.85
CA ILE A 7 -1.09 2.38 -4.94
C ILE A 7 -2.57 2.71 -5.10
N VAL A 8 -3.32 2.64 -4.01
CA VAL A 8 -4.74 2.99 -3.98
C VAL A 8 -4.88 4.29 -3.19
N GLU A 9 -5.10 5.38 -3.90
CA GLU A 9 -5.21 6.73 -3.35
C GLU A 9 -6.09 7.57 -4.26
N ASP A 10 -7.13 8.20 -3.72
CA ASP A 10 -8.07 8.97 -4.51
C ASP A 10 -7.65 10.41 -4.81
N SER A 11 -6.65 10.93 -4.10
CA SER A 11 -6.10 12.26 -4.39
C SER A 11 -4.98 12.17 -5.41
N PRO A 12 -5.12 12.74 -6.62
CA PRO A 12 -4.05 12.70 -7.62
C PRO A 12 -2.75 13.35 -7.13
N THR A 13 -2.84 14.44 -6.39
CA THR A 13 -1.66 15.15 -5.87
C THR A 13 -0.90 14.30 -4.87
N ILE A 14 -1.60 13.72 -3.91
CA ILE A 14 -0.97 12.85 -2.89
C ILE A 14 -0.37 11.61 -3.56
N ARG A 15 -1.13 11.02 -4.47
CA ARG A 15 -0.69 9.82 -5.21
C ARG A 15 0.60 10.08 -5.99
N ASP A 16 0.64 11.16 -6.76
CA ASP A 16 1.78 11.47 -7.60
C ASP A 16 3.02 11.80 -6.77
N ASN A 17 2.85 12.54 -5.68
CA ASN A 17 3.94 12.85 -4.77
C ASN A 17 4.47 11.59 -4.08
N LEU A 18 3.58 10.69 -3.71
CA LEU A 18 3.97 9.43 -3.07
C LEU A 18 4.77 8.55 -4.04
N ILE A 19 4.30 8.42 -5.27
CA ILE A 19 4.98 7.64 -6.30
C ILE A 19 6.38 8.19 -6.53
N GLU A 20 6.50 9.51 -6.72
CA GLU A 20 7.78 10.16 -6.95
C GLU A 20 8.75 9.90 -5.80
N THR A 21 8.26 10.07 -4.57
CA THR A 21 9.08 9.85 -3.38
C THR A 21 9.57 8.40 -3.29
N LEU A 22 8.69 7.44 -3.49
CA LEU A 22 9.03 6.02 -3.38
C LEU A 22 9.96 5.57 -4.52
N GLU A 23 9.74 6.06 -5.73
CA GLU A 23 10.61 5.72 -6.86
C GLU A 23 12.01 6.29 -6.66
N GLU A 24 12.10 7.51 -6.15
CA GLU A 24 13.37 8.20 -5.96
C GLU A 24 14.15 7.68 -4.75
N LEU A 25 13.49 7.52 -3.60
CA LEU A 25 14.16 7.20 -2.35
C LEU A 25 14.20 5.71 -2.01
N ALA A 26 13.26 4.94 -2.52
CA ALA A 26 13.17 3.51 -2.20
C ALA A 26 13.35 2.60 -3.42
N LEU A 27 13.54 3.18 -4.60
CA LEU A 27 13.70 2.45 -5.86
C LEU A 27 12.56 1.46 -6.12
N VAL A 28 11.36 1.86 -5.74
CA VAL A 28 10.13 1.10 -5.97
C VAL A 28 9.65 1.38 -7.39
N ASP A 29 9.09 0.38 -8.04
CA ASP A 29 8.47 0.52 -9.35
C ASP A 29 6.95 0.57 -9.18
N ALA A 30 6.33 1.72 -9.45
CA ALA A 30 4.88 1.87 -9.35
C ALA A 30 4.23 1.24 -10.59
N VAL A 31 3.61 0.09 -10.40
CA VAL A 31 3.04 -0.69 -11.51
C VAL A 31 1.60 -0.34 -11.84
N GLY A 32 0.94 0.42 -10.98
CA GLY A 32 -0.42 0.86 -11.23
C GLY A 32 -0.99 1.62 -10.06
N THR A 33 -2.14 2.23 -10.28
CA THR A 33 -2.86 3.01 -9.27
C THR A 33 -4.36 2.80 -9.39
N ALA A 34 -5.08 3.06 -8.29
CA ALA A 34 -6.54 3.08 -8.29
C ALA A 34 -7.03 4.21 -7.39
N GLU A 35 -8.23 4.69 -7.65
CA GLU A 35 -8.85 5.74 -6.86
C GLU A 35 -10.01 5.23 -6.01
N THR A 36 -10.49 4.01 -6.27
CA THR A 36 -11.67 3.45 -5.60
C THR A 36 -11.39 2.04 -5.09
N GLU A 37 -12.23 1.60 -4.16
CA GLU A 37 -12.19 0.24 -3.65
C GLU A 37 -12.35 -0.78 -4.79
N HIS A 38 -13.33 -0.57 -5.66
CA HIS A 38 -13.62 -1.50 -6.74
C HIS A 38 -12.43 -1.70 -7.68
N GLU A 39 -11.83 -0.61 -8.13
CA GLU A 39 -10.67 -0.66 -9.01
C GLU A 39 -9.48 -1.35 -8.35
N GLY A 40 -9.21 -0.99 -7.09
CA GLY A 40 -8.10 -1.56 -6.34
C GLY A 40 -8.25 -3.05 -6.13
N LYS A 41 -9.42 -3.49 -5.68
CA LYS A 41 -9.71 -4.92 -5.49
C LYS A 41 -9.57 -5.69 -6.79
N LYS A 42 -10.16 -5.15 -7.85
CA LYS A 42 -10.13 -5.80 -9.17
C LYS A 42 -8.71 -6.01 -9.66
N TRP A 43 -7.91 -4.94 -9.62
CA TRP A 43 -6.53 -5.03 -10.11
C TRP A 43 -5.69 -5.99 -9.29
N LEU A 44 -5.73 -5.85 -7.97
CA LEU A 44 -4.90 -6.67 -7.08
C LEU A 44 -5.25 -8.15 -7.16
N CYS A 45 -6.53 -8.47 -7.27
CA CYS A 45 -6.98 -9.86 -7.36
C CYS A 45 -6.72 -10.48 -8.75
N GLN A 46 -6.79 -9.69 -9.82
CA GLN A 46 -6.56 -10.17 -11.18
C GLN A 46 -5.09 -10.21 -11.57
N ASN A 47 -4.23 -9.51 -10.83
CA ASN A 47 -2.82 -9.39 -11.13
C ASN A 47 -1.94 -9.86 -9.96
N ASP A 48 -2.34 -10.93 -9.31
CA ASP A 48 -1.72 -11.41 -8.08
C ASP A 48 -0.24 -11.79 -8.22
N ASN A 49 0.25 -12.01 -9.44
CA ASN A 49 1.67 -12.31 -9.67
C ASN A 49 2.49 -11.08 -10.09
N TYR A 50 1.88 -9.90 -10.11
CA TYR A 50 2.50 -8.72 -10.70
C TYR A 50 2.75 -7.58 -9.72
N TRP A 51 2.60 -7.84 -8.42
CA TRP A 51 2.88 -6.83 -7.41
C TRP A 51 3.52 -7.45 -6.17
N ASP A 52 4.33 -6.66 -5.49
CA ASP A 52 5.03 -7.06 -4.27
C ASP A 52 4.53 -6.30 -3.06
N LEU A 53 4.01 -5.09 -3.29
CA LEU A 53 3.52 -4.21 -2.23
C LEU A 53 2.26 -3.50 -2.70
N ALA A 54 1.25 -3.46 -1.85
CA ALA A 54 0.09 -2.61 -2.06
C ALA A 54 0.06 -1.55 -0.96
N ILE A 55 -0.06 -0.30 -1.36
CA ILE A 55 -0.18 0.84 -0.45
C ILE A 55 -1.61 1.35 -0.59
N VAL A 56 -2.38 1.31 0.47
CA VAL A 56 -3.82 1.52 0.42
C VAL A 56 -4.22 2.62 1.38
N ASP A 57 -4.91 3.64 0.87
CA ASP A 57 -5.55 4.63 1.71
C ASP A 57 -6.81 4.02 2.33
N LEU A 58 -7.01 4.31 3.60
CA LEU A 58 -8.15 3.78 4.35
C LEU A 58 -9.47 4.43 3.91
N PHE A 59 -9.45 5.74 3.70
CA PHE A 59 -10.63 6.52 3.36
C PHE A 59 -10.60 6.92 1.89
N LEU A 60 -11.33 6.18 1.07
CA LEU A 60 -11.40 6.43 -0.36
C LEU A 60 -12.66 7.20 -0.71
N LYS A 61 -12.64 7.89 -1.84
CA LYS A 61 -13.79 8.60 -2.40
C LYS A 61 -14.97 7.67 -2.58
N GLU A 62 -14.70 6.44 -3.02
CA GLU A 62 -15.72 5.39 -3.15
C GLU A 62 -15.18 4.12 -2.51
N GLY A 63 -15.79 3.70 -1.41
CA GLY A 63 -15.43 2.50 -0.71
C GLY A 63 -14.41 2.72 0.38
N SER A 64 -13.76 1.66 0.79
CA SER A 64 -12.84 1.66 1.92
C SER A 64 -11.62 0.78 1.67
N GLY A 65 -10.46 1.25 2.12
CA GLY A 65 -9.24 0.43 2.11
C GLY A 65 -9.36 -0.81 2.98
N LEU A 66 -10.21 -0.80 4.00
CA LEU A 66 -10.44 -1.97 4.83
C LEU A 66 -10.97 -3.16 4.01
N ASN A 67 -11.86 -2.89 3.07
CA ASN A 67 -12.42 -3.93 2.21
C ASN A 67 -11.40 -4.47 1.23
N ILE A 68 -10.46 -3.64 0.82
CA ILE A 68 -9.34 -4.09 -0.05
C ILE A 68 -8.42 -5.03 0.74
N LEU A 69 -8.09 -4.68 1.99
CA LEU A 69 -7.30 -5.55 2.86
C LEU A 69 -7.95 -6.92 3.01
N GLU A 70 -9.24 -6.93 3.30
CA GLU A 70 -9.98 -8.17 3.48
C GLU A 70 -9.98 -9.03 2.20
N ALA A 71 -10.18 -8.40 1.04
CA ALA A 71 -10.19 -9.10 -0.23
C ALA A 71 -8.84 -9.72 -0.58
N CYS A 72 -7.74 -9.13 -0.11
CA CYS A 72 -6.38 -9.59 -0.40
C CYS A 72 -5.75 -10.36 0.77
N ARG A 73 -6.55 -10.78 1.72
CA ARG A 73 -6.05 -11.42 2.95
C ARG A 73 -5.30 -12.71 2.68
N MET A 74 -5.69 -13.45 1.66
CA MET A 74 -5.09 -14.75 1.32
C MET A 74 -3.93 -14.65 0.31
N ARG A 75 -3.34 -13.47 0.18
CA ARG A 75 -2.22 -13.26 -0.73
C ARG A 75 -0.98 -14.06 -0.30
N LYS A 76 0.03 -14.07 -1.17
CA LYS A 76 1.30 -14.74 -0.87
C LYS A 76 2.01 -14.05 0.29
N PRO A 77 2.75 -14.79 1.15
CA PRO A 77 3.49 -14.18 2.26
C PRO A 77 4.52 -13.13 1.81
N THR A 78 5.00 -13.22 0.58
CA THR A 78 5.94 -12.26 0.01
C THR A 78 5.28 -10.96 -0.44
N GLN A 79 3.95 -10.96 -0.57
CA GLN A 79 3.19 -9.76 -0.95
C GLN A 79 2.75 -9.03 0.31
N LYS A 80 3.17 -7.78 0.43
CA LYS A 80 2.89 -6.97 1.61
C LYS A 80 1.81 -5.94 1.33
N MET A 81 0.97 -5.67 2.32
CA MET A 81 -0.04 -4.61 2.24
C MET A 81 0.18 -3.64 3.38
N VAL A 82 0.34 -2.38 3.04
CA VAL A 82 0.47 -1.31 4.03
C VAL A 82 -0.65 -0.29 3.83
N VAL A 83 -1.05 0.31 4.94
CA VAL A 83 -2.12 1.31 4.97
C VAL A 83 -1.52 2.68 5.25
N LEU A 84 -1.99 3.67 4.50
CA LEU A 84 -1.74 5.08 4.80
C LEU A 84 -3.03 5.71 5.29
N SER A 85 -2.98 6.47 6.38
CA SER A 85 -4.16 7.12 6.92
C SER A 85 -3.78 8.44 7.59
N ASN A 86 -4.65 9.44 7.47
CA ASN A 86 -4.50 10.69 8.21
C ASN A 86 -4.83 10.52 9.69
N HIS A 87 -5.44 9.39 10.05
CA HIS A 87 -5.88 9.09 11.41
C HIS A 87 -5.36 7.72 11.84
N ALA A 88 -4.03 7.59 11.85
CA ALA A 88 -3.38 6.33 12.24
C ALA A 88 -3.37 6.18 13.78
N THR A 89 -4.56 6.16 14.38
CA THR A 89 -4.73 5.94 15.79
C THR A 89 -4.42 4.50 16.16
N GLN A 90 -4.28 4.22 17.44
CA GLN A 90 -4.03 2.87 17.91
C GLN A 90 -5.16 1.91 17.50
N ASP A 91 -6.42 2.36 17.58
CA ASP A 91 -7.57 1.56 17.17
C ASP A 91 -7.55 1.26 15.67
N VAL A 92 -7.22 2.25 14.85
CA VAL A 92 -7.10 2.06 13.40
C VAL A 92 -5.99 1.07 13.08
N ARG A 93 -4.83 1.21 13.71
CA ARG A 93 -3.71 0.30 13.51
C ARG A 93 -4.07 -1.14 13.88
N TRP A 94 -4.76 -1.31 15.01
CA TRP A 94 -5.20 -2.62 15.45
C TRP A 94 -6.19 -3.25 14.46
N ARG A 95 -7.17 -2.47 14.02
CA ARG A 95 -8.19 -2.95 13.09
C ARG A 95 -7.58 -3.36 11.74
N CYS A 96 -6.66 -2.57 11.22
CA CYS A 96 -5.98 -2.89 9.98
C CYS A 96 -5.15 -4.17 10.12
N ALA A 97 -4.45 -4.33 11.23
CA ALA A 97 -3.67 -5.54 11.51
C ALA A 97 -4.56 -6.78 11.55
N GLN A 98 -5.75 -6.66 12.16
CA GLN A 98 -6.72 -7.76 12.21
C GLN A 98 -7.19 -8.17 10.81
N LEU A 99 -7.23 -7.23 9.88
CA LEU A 99 -7.62 -7.50 8.50
C LEU A 99 -6.45 -7.91 7.61
N GLY A 100 -5.26 -8.06 8.18
CA GLY A 100 -4.11 -8.58 7.46
C GLY A 100 -3.11 -7.55 6.96
N ALA A 101 -3.21 -6.28 7.38
CA ALA A 101 -2.21 -5.29 7.01
C ALA A 101 -0.87 -5.61 7.66
N ASP A 102 0.21 -5.47 6.91
CA ASP A 102 1.56 -5.69 7.42
C ASP A 102 2.09 -4.49 8.19
N ALA A 103 1.62 -3.29 7.85
CA ALA A 103 2.00 -2.06 8.55
C ALA A 103 0.96 -0.96 8.28
N VAL A 104 0.93 0.03 9.17
CA VAL A 104 0.08 1.21 9.04
C VAL A 104 0.94 2.45 9.30
N PHE A 105 0.85 3.43 8.41
CA PHE A 105 1.61 4.67 8.54
C PHE A 105 0.69 5.88 8.47
N ASP A 106 1.05 6.91 9.23
CA ASP A 106 0.35 8.20 9.20
C ASP A 106 0.83 9.00 7.99
N LYS A 107 -0.11 9.49 7.18
CA LYS A 107 0.20 10.25 5.95
C LYS A 107 0.97 11.53 6.22
N SER A 108 0.71 12.19 7.35
CA SER A 108 1.32 13.49 7.63
C SER A 108 2.64 13.41 8.36
N THR A 109 2.89 12.33 9.12
CA THR A 109 4.05 12.28 10.03
C THR A 109 4.97 11.09 9.80
N GLU A 110 4.56 10.09 9.02
CA GLU A 110 5.30 8.83 8.93
C GLU A 110 5.71 8.41 7.52
N ILE A 111 5.77 9.36 6.58
CA ILE A 111 6.19 9.03 5.20
C ILE A 111 7.63 8.49 5.17
N GLU A 112 8.52 9.03 6.01
CA GLU A 112 9.89 8.53 6.09
C GLU A 112 9.94 7.08 6.56
N LYS A 113 9.06 6.71 7.48
CA LYS A 113 8.95 5.32 7.93
C LYS A 113 8.45 4.40 6.84
N LEU A 114 7.54 4.88 6.00
CA LEU A 114 7.08 4.12 4.84
C LEU A 114 8.23 3.90 3.86
N VAL A 115 9.03 4.93 3.57
CA VAL A 115 10.21 4.81 2.70
C VAL A 115 11.16 3.74 3.26
N ASP A 116 11.45 3.81 4.56
CA ASP A 116 12.33 2.82 5.22
C ASP A 116 11.76 1.41 5.11
N TYR A 117 10.46 1.27 5.28
CA TYR A 117 9.78 -0.01 5.14
C TYR A 117 9.98 -0.58 3.72
N CYS A 118 9.80 0.26 2.71
CA CYS A 118 9.97 -0.15 1.32
C CYS A 118 11.41 -0.56 1.02
N VAL A 119 12.38 0.20 1.52
CA VAL A 119 13.80 -0.12 1.35
C VAL A 119 14.11 -1.49 1.98
N ASN A 120 13.62 -1.73 3.17
CA ASN A 120 13.85 -2.98 3.88
C ASN A 120 13.19 -4.17 3.17
N GLU A 121 11.97 -4.01 2.70
CA GLU A 121 11.26 -5.09 2.01
C GLU A 121 11.88 -5.38 0.65
N ARG A 122 12.31 -4.35 -0.08
CA ARG A 122 13.01 -4.51 -1.35
C ARG A 122 14.31 -5.30 -1.15
N SER A 123 15.05 -5.00 -0.10
CA SER A 123 16.30 -5.72 0.21
C SER A 123 16.08 -7.21 0.41
N LYS A 124 14.96 -7.59 1.00
CA LYS A 124 14.61 -9.01 1.20
C LYS A 124 14.35 -9.73 -0.10
N THR A 125 13.82 -9.03 -1.12
CA THR A 125 13.49 -9.65 -2.40
C THR A 125 14.70 -9.75 -3.33
N GLU A 126 15.80 -9.07 -3.02
CA GLU A 126 17.02 -9.07 -3.84
C GLU A 126 17.95 -10.26 -3.57
N HIS A 127 17.55 -11.11 -2.66
CA HIS A 127 18.35 -12.31 -2.33
C HIS A 127 18.03 -13.52 -3.20
#